data_33714f94424dd013d49c42cc8cc4a886
#
_entry.id   33714f94424dd013d49c42cc8cc4a886
#
_cell.length_a   1.000
_cell.length_b   1.000
_cell.length_c   1.000
_cell.angle_alpha   90.00
_cell.angle_beta   90.00
_cell.angle_gamma   90.00
#
_symmetry.space_group_name_H-M   'P 1'
#
loop_
_entity.id
_entity.type
_entity.pdbx_description
1 polymer ?
#
loop_
_entity_poly.entity_id
_entity_poly.type
_entity_poly.pdbx_seq_one_letter_code
_entity_poly.pdbx_strand_id
1 'polypeptide(L)'
;MQIIYTDVLVIGGGLAGQRAAIGAKRRGHDVIVLSLVPAKRSHSSAAQGGMQASLGNCLGAAGDNEDIHFTDTVRGSDWGADQQVVRMFAHTAPKAIRELTAWGVPWNRVQRGDHEITVNGEKQTVTEADAAH
;
A
#
# COMPACT_ATOMS: atom_id res chain seq x y z
N MET A 1 -33.79 20.51 -13.34
CA MET A 1 -32.48 20.44 -12.71
C MET A 1 -32.59 19.55 -11.49
N GLN A 2 -31.79 18.50 -11.39
CA GLN A 2 -31.79 17.62 -10.22
C GLN A 2 -30.68 18.12 -9.25
N ILE A 3 -31.04 18.36 -7.99
CA ILE A 3 -30.10 18.76 -6.94
C ILE A 3 -29.98 17.58 -5.98
N ILE A 4 -28.75 17.19 -5.68
CA ILE A 4 -28.44 16.11 -4.74
C ILE A 4 -27.63 16.72 -3.61
N TYR A 5 -28.01 16.42 -2.36
CA TYR A 5 -27.33 16.86 -1.16
C TYR A 5 -26.44 15.76 -0.61
N THR A 6 -25.26 16.10 -0.11
CA THR A 6 -24.34 15.18 0.54
C THR A 6 -23.46 15.96 1.53
N ASP A 7 -22.96 15.30 2.56
CA ASP A 7 -22.05 15.93 3.51
C ASP A 7 -20.65 16.08 2.92
N VAL A 8 -20.22 15.08 2.13
CA VAL A 8 -18.87 15.04 1.53
C VAL A 8 -18.96 14.67 0.06
N LEU A 9 -18.43 15.52 -0.79
CA LEU A 9 -18.23 15.24 -2.21
C LEU A 9 -16.75 14.91 -2.46
N VAL A 10 -16.47 13.68 -2.92
CA VAL A 10 -15.14 13.24 -3.33
C VAL A 10 -15.04 13.32 -4.85
N ILE A 11 -14.07 14.07 -5.35
CA ILE A 11 -13.80 14.19 -6.78
C ILE A 11 -12.60 13.31 -7.13
N GLY A 12 -12.87 12.23 -7.87
CA GLY A 12 -11.90 11.22 -8.28
C GLY A 12 -12.15 9.86 -7.65
N GLY A 13 -12.33 8.83 -8.49
CA GLY A 13 -12.65 7.44 -8.08
C GLY A 13 -11.43 6.51 -7.99
N GLY A 14 -10.20 7.04 -7.96
CA GLY A 14 -8.99 6.26 -7.72
C GLY A 14 -8.84 5.83 -6.25
N LEU A 15 -7.73 5.18 -5.90
CA LEU A 15 -7.49 4.68 -4.53
C LEU A 15 -7.60 5.76 -3.46
N ALA A 16 -7.04 6.95 -3.70
CA ALA A 16 -7.10 8.06 -2.75
C ALA A 16 -8.54 8.52 -2.50
N GLY A 17 -9.33 8.69 -3.56
CA GLY A 17 -10.73 9.09 -3.44
C GLY A 17 -11.59 8.03 -2.75
N GLN A 18 -11.40 6.77 -3.10
CA GLN A 18 -12.09 5.66 -2.42
C GLN A 18 -11.72 5.59 -0.94
N ARG A 19 -10.44 5.79 -0.61
CA ARG A 19 -9.98 5.82 0.79
C ARG A 19 -10.60 6.99 1.56
N ALA A 20 -10.67 8.18 0.95
CA ALA A 20 -11.33 9.35 1.54
C ALA A 20 -12.83 9.09 1.77
N ALA A 21 -13.52 8.51 0.79
CA ALA A 21 -14.93 8.15 0.89
C ALA A 21 -15.19 7.15 2.02
N ILE A 22 -14.39 6.09 2.12
CA ILE A 22 -14.47 5.11 3.22
C ILE A 22 -14.23 5.80 4.57
N GLY A 23 -13.23 6.68 4.65
CA GLY A 23 -12.92 7.42 5.87
C GLY A 23 -14.06 8.33 6.34
N ALA A 24 -14.70 9.04 5.41
CA ALA A 24 -15.86 9.87 5.71
C ALA A 24 -17.08 9.02 6.11
N LYS A 25 -17.35 7.95 5.37
CA LYS A 25 -18.48 7.05 5.67
C LYS A 25 -18.34 6.36 7.03
N ARG A 26 -17.14 5.96 7.43
CA ARG A 26 -16.85 5.40 8.76
C ARG A 26 -17.11 6.40 9.89
N ARG A 27 -17.13 7.71 9.60
CA ARG A 27 -17.47 8.78 10.55
C ARG A 27 -18.94 9.16 10.52
N GLY A 28 -19.77 8.44 9.77
CA GLY A 28 -21.22 8.64 9.70
C GLY A 28 -21.69 9.66 8.67
N HIS A 29 -20.80 10.20 7.84
CA HIS A 29 -21.17 11.18 6.82
C HIS A 29 -21.77 10.53 5.57
N ASP A 30 -22.68 11.24 4.91
CA ASP A 30 -23.12 10.89 3.57
C ASP A 30 -22.06 11.33 2.55
N VAL A 31 -21.76 10.40 1.62
CA VAL A 31 -20.64 10.59 0.69
C VAL A 31 -21.08 10.30 -0.74
N ILE A 32 -20.73 11.21 -1.63
CA ILE A 32 -20.84 10.99 -3.08
C ILE A 32 -19.43 11.03 -3.67
N VAL A 33 -19.13 10.05 -4.52
CA VAL A 33 -17.89 10.02 -5.30
C VAL A 33 -18.22 10.35 -6.75
N LEU A 34 -17.68 11.46 -7.24
CA LEU A 34 -17.78 11.88 -8.63
C LEU A 34 -16.50 11.49 -9.37
N SER A 35 -16.60 10.74 -10.45
CA SER A 35 -15.46 10.30 -11.24
C SER A 35 -15.77 10.30 -12.73
N LEU A 36 -14.76 10.63 -13.54
CA LEU A 36 -14.87 10.58 -15.01
C LEU A 36 -15.01 9.16 -15.54
N VAL A 37 -14.46 8.19 -14.80
CA VAL A 37 -14.47 6.77 -15.18
C VAL A 37 -14.89 5.93 -13.97
N PRO A 38 -15.47 4.74 -14.19
CA PRO A 38 -15.70 3.79 -13.10
C PRO A 38 -14.39 3.47 -12.37
N ALA A 39 -14.44 3.19 -11.06
CA ALA A 39 -13.26 2.90 -10.24
C ALA A 39 -12.35 1.82 -10.84
N LYS A 40 -12.92 0.79 -11.46
CA LYS A 40 -12.22 -0.30 -12.16
C LYS A 40 -11.43 0.15 -13.41
N ARG A 41 -11.64 1.37 -13.89
CA ARG A 41 -10.91 1.98 -15.02
C ARG A 41 -10.01 3.14 -14.60
N SER A 42 -9.85 3.36 -13.31
CA SER A 42 -8.91 4.37 -12.80
C SER A 42 -7.45 3.95 -13.06
N HIS A 43 -6.54 4.91 -13.07
CA HIS A 43 -5.09 4.62 -13.14
C HIS A 43 -4.63 3.71 -12.00
N SER A 44 -5.25 3.78 -10.83
CA SER A 44 -4.98 2.87 -9.72
C SER A 44 -5.27 1.41 -10.07
N SER A 45 -6.31 1.15 -10.86
CA SER A 45 -6.63 -0.22 -11.33
C SER A 45 -5.74 -0.67 -12.48
N ALA A 46 -5.14 0.26 -13.23
CA ALA A 46 -4.21 -0.03 -14.31
C ALA A 46 -2.78 -0.26 -13.81
N ALA A 47 -2.48 0.07 -12.56
CA ALA A 47 -1.17 -0.16 -11.97
C ALA A 47 -0.86 -1.66 -11.89
N GLN A 48 0.37 -2.03 -12.30
CA GLN A 48 0.84 -3.42 -12.35
C GLN A 48 2.04 -3.66 -11.43
N GLY A 49 2.50 -2.64 -10.73
CA GLY A 49 3.59 -2.73 -9.76
C GLY A 49 3.13 -3.34 -8.43
N GLY A 50 4.10 -3.69 -7.61
CA GLY A 50 3.87 -4.13 -6.25
C GLY A 50 3.55 -2.98 -5.29
N MET A 51 3.30 -3.33 -4.04
CA MET A 51 3.17 -2.40 -2.93
C MET A 51 4.34 -2.61 -1.96
N GLN A 52 4.98 -1.52 -1.55
CA GLN A 52 6.08 -1.54 -0.59
C GLN A 52 5.57 -1.19 0.81
N ALA A 53 5.92 -2.01 1.79
CA ALA A 53 5.69 -1.74 3.20
C ALA A 53 6.66 -2.56 4.06
N SER A 54 7.18 -1.97 5.11
CA SER A 54 8.06 -2.63 6.07
C SER A 54 7.24 -3.44 7.06
N LEU A 55 6.94 -4.69 6.72
CA LEU A 55 6.12 -5.59 7.55
C LEU A 55 6.97 -6.46 8.48
N GLY A 56 8.28 -6.51 8.28
CA GLY A 56 9.19 -7.40 8.99
C GLY A 56 9.00 -8.88 8.67
N ASN A 57 8.30 -9.21 7.59
CA ASN A 57 7.95 -10.58 7.20
C ASN A 57 8.53 -10.99 5.83
N CYS A 58 9.48 -10.22 5.33
CA CYS A 58 10.22 -10.57 4.12
C CYS A 58 11.43 -11.42 4.49
N LEU A 59 11.66 -12.49 3.74
CA LEU A 59 12.82 -13.34 3.86
C LEU A 59 14.09 -12.53 3.55
N GLY A 60 15.09 -12.59 4.42
CA GLY A 60 16.32 -11.80 4.28
C GLY A 60 16.22 -10.32 4.66
N ALA A 61 15.08 -9.87 5.18
CA ALA A 61 14.86 -8.48 5.62
C ALA A 61 15.13 -8.28 7.12
N ALA A 62 16.11 -8.97 7.68
CA ALA A 62 16.50 -8.75 9.06
C ALA A 62 16.89 -7.27 9.27
N GLY A 63 16.13 -6.57 10.13
CA GLY A 63 16.35 -5.15 10.42
C GLY A 63 15.55 -4.17 9.56
N ASP A 64 14.76 -4.65 8.57
CA ASP A 64 13.87 -3.77 7.82
C ASP A 64 12.83 -3.09 8.73
N ASN A 65 12.66 -1.78 8.53
CA ASN A 65 11.73 -0.97 9.31
C ASN A 65 11.26 0.25 8.50
N GLU A 66 10.30 0.99 9.06
CA GLU A 66 9.70 2.14 8.41
C GLU A 66 10.69 3.28 8.16
N ASP A 67 11.73 3.43 8.97
CA ASP A 67 12.76 4.47 8.79
C ASP A 67 13.70 4.13 7.63
N ILE A 68 13.99 2.86 7.39
CA ILE A 68 14.70 2.41 6.18
C ILE A 68 13.83 2.69 4.96
N HIS A 69 12.56 2.28 4.98
CA HIS A 69 11.62 2.57 3.89
C HIS A 69 11.52 4.07 3.60
N PHE A 70 11.45 4.90 4.65
CA PHE A 70 11.49 6.35 4.52
C PHE A 70 12.75 6.84 3.82
N THR A 71 13.92 6.39 4.30
CA THR A 71 15.22 6.81 3.79
C THR A 71 15.39 6.43 2.32
N ASP A 72 15.04 5.21 1.96
CA ASP A 72 15.13 4.72 0.59
C ASP A 72 14.19 5.47 -0.36
N THR A 73 12.98 5.80 0.12
CA THR A 73 12.02 6.59 -0.67
C THR A 73 12.53 8.01 -0.92
N VAL A 74 13.08 8.67 0.10
CA VAL A 74 13.66 10.02 -0.04
C VAL A 74 14.86 10.00 -0.98
N ARG A 75 15.77 9.03 -0.85
CA ARG A 75 16.91 8.86 -1.76
C ARG A 75 16.46 8.54 -3.17
N GLY A 76 15.51 7.61 -3.34
CA GLY A 76 14.96 7.23 -4.64
C GLY A 76 14.23 8.35 -5.38
N SER A 77 13.73 9.34 -4.66
CA SER A 77 13.17 10.57 -5.23
C SER A 77 14.20 11.66 -5.55
N ASP A 78 15.48 11.34 -5.44
CA ASP A 78 16.58 12.30 -5.58
C ASP A 78 16.42 13.53 -4.66
N TRP A 79 15.96 13.29 -3.43
CA TRP A 79 15.67 14.30 -2.40
C TRP A 79 14.55 15.31 -2.76
N GLY A 80 13.84 15.09 -3.86
CA GLY A 80 12.76 15.97 -4.32
C GLY A 80 11.42 15.76 -3.63
N ALA A 81 11.25 14.68 -2.85
CA ALA A 81 9.99 14.40 -2.17
C ALA A 81 9.84 15.22 -0.87
N ASP A 82 8.59 15.55 -0.53
CA ASP A 82 8.26 16.10 0.79
C ASP A 82 8.52 15.05 1.86
N GLN A 83 9.52 15.29 2.68
CA GLN A 83 9.99 14.32 3.68
C GLN A 83 8.97 14.05 4.78
N GLN A 84 8.11 15.02 5.13
CA GLN A 84 7.05 14.81 6.11
C GLN A 84 5.98 13.86 5.56
N VAL A 85 5.61 14.07 4.31
CA VAL A 85 4.66 13.19 3.60
C VAL A 85 5.23 11.78 3.45
N VAL A 86 6.50 11.64 3.06
CA VAL A 86 7.16 10.34 2.93
C VAL A 86 7.24 9.61 4.27
N ARG A 87 7.56 10.32 5.35
CA ARG A 87 7.57 9.72 6.70
C ARG A 87 6.19 9.20 7.10
N MET A 88 5.16 10.01 6.93
CA MET A 88 3.78 9.58 7.20
C MET A 88 3.39 8.38 6.34
N PHE A 89 3.76 8.38 5.06
CA PHE A 89 3.53 7.28 4.12
C PHE A 89 4.20 5.99 4.61
N ALA A 90 5.51 6.00 4.87
CA ALA A 90 6.27 4.82 5.27
C ALA A 90 5.71 4.19 6.57
N HIS A 91 5.41 5.02 7.57
CA HIS A 91 4.84 4.55 8.84
C HIS A 91 3.36 4.12 8.75
N THR A 92 2.63 4.56 7.73
CA THR A 92 1.23 4.16 7.52
C THR A 92 1.10 2.91 6.65
N ALA A 93 2.08 2.65 5.76
CA ALA A 93 2.04 1.57 4.79
C ALA A 93 1.79 0.17 5.42
N PRO A 94 2.44 -0.24 6.53
CA PRO A 94 2.17 -1.52 7.16
C PRO A 94 0.71 -1.71 7.57
N LYS A 95 0.10 -0.65 8.12
CA LYS A 95 -1.33 -0.68 8.50
C LYS A 95 -2.22 -0.82 7.27
N ALA A 96 -1.91 -0.11 6.19
CA ALA A 96 -2.68 -0.17 4.94
C ALA A 96 -2.65 -1.57 4.33
N ILE A 97 -1.48 -2.23 4.29
CA ILE A 97 -1.34 -3.60 3.78
C ILE A 97 -2.13 -4.60 4.63
N ARG A 98 -2.09 -4.49 5.96
CA ARG A 98 -2.87 -5.35 6.84
C ARG A 98 -4.38 -5.15 6.63
N GLU A 99 -4.82 -3.92 6.43
CA GLU A 99 -6.23 -3.61 6.14
C GLU A 99 -6.67 -4.18 4.79
N LEU A 100 -5.85 -4.05 3.74
CA LEU A 100 -6.10 -4.64 2.43
C LEU A 100 -6.15 -6.17 2.51
N THR A 101 -5.27 -6.78 3.31
CA THR A 101 -5.29 -8.24 3.58
C THR A 101 -6.62 -8.64 4.22
N ALA A 102 -7.08 -7.91 5.21
CA ALA A 102 -8.38 -8.15 5.86
C ALA A 102 -9.57 -7.98 4.91
N TRP A 103 -9.42 -7.18 3.87
CA TRP A 103 -10.42 -7.01 2.80
C TRP A 103 -10.34 -8.07 1.71
N GLY A 104 -9.40 -9.01 1.81
CA GLY A 104 -9.29 -10.17 0.93
C GLY A 104 -8.40 -9.97 -0.30
N VAL A 105 -7.46 -9.03 -0.27
CA VAL A 105 -6.46 -8.91 -1.35
C VAL A 105 -5.57 -10.16 -1.36
N PRO A 106 -5.53 -10.92 -2.48
CA PRO A 106 -4.76 -12.15 -2.59
C PRO A 106 -3.29 -11.84 -2.88
N TRP A 107 -2.50 -11.61 -1.82
CA TRP A 107 -1.07 -11.40 -1.97
C TRP A 107 -0.36 -12.67 -2.41
N ASN A 108 0.62 -12.53 -3.30
CA ASN A 108 1.57 -13.61 -3.56
C ASN A 108 2.41 -13.83 -2.29
N ARG A 109 2.46 -15.06 -1.83
CA ARG A 109 3.25 -15.45 -0.66
C ARG A 109 4.27 -16.50 -1.07
N VAL A 110 5.41 -16.51 -0.39
CA VAL A 110 6.38 -17.59 -0.53
C VAL A 110 5.71 -18.89 -0.06
N GLN A 111 5.80 -19.92 -0.87
CA GLN A 111 5.26 -21.25 -0.53
C GLN A 111 6.11 -21.88 0.57
N ARG A 112 5.53 -22.86 1.30
CA ARG A 112 6.28 -23.69 2.24
C ARG A 112 7.35 -24.50 1.51
N GLY A 113 8.50 -24.68 2.13
CA GLY A 113 9.65 -25.39 1.61
C GLY A 113 10.85 -24.51 1.35
N ASP A 114 11.96 -25.10 0.99
CA ASP A 114 13.20 -24.39 0.70
C ASP A 114 13.10 -23.68 -0.65
N HIS A 115 13.40 -22.41 -0.67
CA HIS A 115 13.40 -21.56 -1.87
C HIS A 115 14.73 -20.87 -2.05
N GLU A 116 15.24 -20.86 -3.29
CA GLU A 116 16.35 -19.98 -3.64
C GLU A 116 15.82 -18.58 -3.90
N ILE A 117 16.37 -17.62 -3.17
CA ILE A 117 16.16 -16.19 -3.41
C ILE A 117 17.49 -15.53 -3.74
N THR A 118 17.44 -14.44 -4.50
CA THR A 118 18.62 -13.63 -4.77
C THR A 118 18.53 -12.32 -4.00
N VAL A 119 19.42 -12.11 -3.04
CA VAL A 119 19.52 -10.88 -2.25
C VAL A 119 20.83 -10.21 -2.57
N ASN A 120 20.81 -8.97 -3.01
CA ASN A 120 22.01 -8.19 -3.39
C ASN A 120 22.93 -8.90 -4.40
N GLY A 121 22.37 -9.74 -5.27
CA GLY A 121 23.12 -10.49 -6.29
C GLY A 121 23.67 -11.85 -5.79
N GLU A 122 23.49 -12.20 -4.54
CA GLU A 122 23.85 -13.49 -3.97
C GLU A 122 22.63 -14.41 -3.82
N LYS A 123 22.78 -15.68 -4.18
CA LYS A 123 21.76 -16.70 -3.98
C LYS A 123 21.78 -17.16 -2.54
N GLN A 124 20.63 -17.12 -1.89
CA GLN A 124 20.42 -17.63 -0.55
C GLN A 124 19.28 -18.63 -0.57
N THR A 125 19.46 -19.74 0.13
CA THR A 125 18.38 -20.70 0.36
C THR A 125 17.62 -20.29 1.60
N VAL A 126 16.32 -20.09 1.46
CA VAL A 126 15.42 -19.78 2.56
C VAL A 126 14.73 -21.05 2.99
N THR A 127 14.90 -21.40 4.25
CA THR A 127 14.32 -22.59 4.85
C THR A 127 12.90 -22.33 5.36
N GLU A 128 12.14 -23.39 5.62
CA GLU A 128 10.80 -23.30 6.21
C GLU A 128 10.80 -22.60 7.58
N ALA A 129 11.90 -22.68 8.32
CA ALA A 129 12.08 -22.00 9.61
C ALA A 129 12.17 -20.45 9.43
N ASP A 130 12.78 -19.99 8.35
CA ASP A 130 12.92 -18.56 8.06
C ASP A 130 11.60 -17.95 7.56
N ALA A 131 10.67 -18.76 7.05
CA ALA A 131 9.36 -18.35 6.58
C ALA A 131 8.31 -18.23 7.70
N ALA A 132 8.63 -18.67 8.92
CA ALA A 132 7.71 -18.70 10.06
C ALA A 132 7.70 -17.41 10.90
N HIS A 133 8.54 -16.44 10.58
CA HIS A 133 8.62 -15.12 11.19
C HIS A 133 8.20 -14.07 10.18
#